data_43fc00bb594b5a20e9c19772a1977c2b
#
_entry.id   43fc00bb594b5a20e9c19772a1977c2b
#
_cell.length_a   1.000
_cell.length_b   1.000
_cell.length_c   1.000
_cell.angle_alpha   90.00
_cell.angle_beta   90.00
_cell.angle_gamma   90.00
#
_symmetry.space_group_name_H-M   'P 1'
#
loop_
_entity.id
_entity.type
_entity.pdbx_description
1 polymer ?
#
loop_
_entity_poly.entity_id
_entity_poly.type
_entity_poly.pdbx_seq_one_letter_code
_entity_poly.pdbx_strand_id
1 'polypeptide(L)'
;MIQDIPDVNWMLRADIQWAFESICQLDLSFDALGLPQHLPNFLTLAKRYPEMRTVYDHCMKPQIRDAMGGQDALTKWAEGITALANIGSSYCKLSGLITEAGEGWTKADLKPFSDHILQSFGADRVMWGSDWPVCRLQGEYDVWLSAAQSLTSHLAPLEQAKVFAQNARNFYHLR
;
A
#
# COMPACT_ATOMS: atom_id res chain seq x y z
N MET A 1 6.54 -14.04 -4.04
CA MET A 1 5.74 -12.79 -3.94
C MET A 1 5.65 -12.18 -5.34
N ILE A 2 4.61 -11.41 -5.63
CA ILE A 2 4.40 -10.83 -6.98
C ILE A 2 5.60 -10.01 -7.44
N GLN A 3 6.18 -9.24 -6.54
CA GLN A 3 7.34 -8.38 -6.84
C GLN A 3 8.58 -9.13 -7.34
N ASP A 4 8.72 -10.42 -7.01
CA ASP A 4 9.92 -11.21 -7.31
C ASP A 4 9.77 -12.05 -8.59
N ILE A 5 8.61 -11.99 -9.24
CA ILE A 5 8.36 -12.73 -10.47
C ILE A 5 8.84 -11.91 -11.65
N PRO A 6 9.77 -12.44 -12.47
CA PRO A 6 10.38 -11.68 -13.59
C PRO A 6 9.37 -11.22 -14.64
N ASP A 7 8.32 -12.01 -14.90
CA ASP A 7 7.25 -11.61 -15.80
C ASP A 7 6.30 -10.64 -15.09
N VAL A 8 6.40 -9.37 -15.39
CA VAL A 8 5.53 -8.31 -14.82
C VAL A 8 4.04 -8.60 -15.05
N ASN A 9 3.71 -9.29 -16.12
CA ASN A 9 2.33 -9.58 -16.52
C ASN A 9 1.80 -10.90 -15.97
N TRP A 10 2.58 -11.67 -15.20
CA TRP A 10 2.20 -13.00 -14.77
C TRP A 10 0.81 -13.06 -14.11
N MET A 11 0.45 -12.02 -13.32
CA MET A 11 -0.84 -11.98 -12.63
C MET A 11 -2.05 -11.85 -13.59
N LEU A 12 -1.82 -11.46 -14.84
CA LEU A 12 -2.87 -11.34 -15.86
C LEU A 12 -2.99 -12.58 -16.77
N ARG A 13 -2.11 -13.55 -16.60
CA ARG A 13 -2.12 -14.80 -17.41
C ARG A 13 -3.41 -15.57 -17.18
N ALA A 14 -3.92 -16.19 -18.24
CA ALA A 14 -5.17 -16.93 -18.21
C ALA A 14 -5.11 -18.15 -17.28
N ASP A 15 -3.94 -18.83 -17.24
CA ASP A 15 -3.74 -20.07 -16.50
C ASP A 15 -3.69 -19.90 -14.96
N ILE A 16 -3.65 -18.65 -14.44
CA ILE A 16 -3.68 -18.40 -13.01
C ILE A 16 -4.96 -17.69 -12.53
N GLN A 17 -5.87 -17.31 -13.44
CA GLN A 17 -7.08 -16.56 -13.05
C GLN A 17 -7.95 -17.31 -12.05
N TRP A 18 -7.96 -18.63 -12.11
CA TRP A 18 -8.66 -19.48 -11.14
C TRP A 18 -8.26 -19.19 -9.68
N ALA A 19 -7.02 -18.72 -9.44
CA ALA A 19 -6.57 -18.38 -8.09
C ALA A 19 -7.29 -17.12 -7.57
N PHE A 20 -7.43 -16.07 -8.39
CA PHE A 20 -8.16 -14.86 -8.03
C PHE A 20 -9.67 -15.11 -7.91
N GLU A 21 -10.24 -15.94 -8.78
CA GLU A 21 -11.63 -16.41 -8.67
C GLU A 21 -11.85 -17.16 -7.34
N SER A 22 -10.91 -18.01 -6.94
CA SER A 22 -10.97 -18.74 -5.67
C SER A 22 -10.87 -17.79 -4.47
N ILE A 23 -10.03 -16.75 -4.52
CA ILE A 23 -9.94 -15.71 -3.48
C ILE A 23 -11.31 -15.05 -3.31
N CYS A 24 -11.98 -14.67 -4.40
CA CYS A 24 -13.31 -14.07 -4.35
C CYS A 24 -14.35 -15.07 -3.80
N GLN A 25 -14.40 -16.29 -4.33
CA GLN A 25 -15.38 -17.31 -3.93
C GLN A 25 -15.28 -17.72 -2.46
N LEU A 26 -14.08 -17.75 -1.93
CA LEU A 26 -13.81 -18.12 -0.53
C LEU A 26 -13.80 -16.92 0.41
N ASP A 27 -14.13 -15.73 -0.09
CA ASP A 27 -14.10 -14.46 0.68
C ASP A 27 -12.76 -14.23 1.41
N LEU A 28 -11.65 -14.54 0.74
CA LEU A 28 -10.31 -14.33 1.29
C LEU A 28 -9.84 -12.88 1.06
N SER A 29 -8.94 -12.42 1.92
CA SER A 29 -8.24 -11.15 1.73
C SER A 29 -7.03 -11.36 0.81
N PHE A 30 -6.82 -10.43 -0.12
CA PHE A 30 -5.66 -10.42 -1.00
C PHE A 30 -4.72 -9.27 -0.64
N ASP A 31 -3.56 -9.62 -0.10
CA ASP A 31 -2.49 -8.67 0.19
C ASP A 31 -1.63 -8.52 -1.09
N ALA A 32 -1.82 -7.39 -1.77
CA ALA A 32 -1.21 -7.10 -3.06
C ALA A 32 0.17 -6.45 -2.87
N LEU A 33 1.21 -7.28 -2.75
CA LEU A 33 2.60 -6.84 -2.63
C LEU A 33 3.24 -6.72 -4.02
N GLY A 34 3.47 -5.50 -4.46
CA GLY A 34 4.09 -5.21 -5.76
C GLY A 34 4.99 -4.00 -5.75
N LEU A 35 5.58 -3.71 -6.89
CA LEU A 35 6.39 -2.53 -7.19
C LEU A 35 5.60 -1.56 -8.08
N PRO A 36 6.01 -0.28 -8.24
CA PRO A 36 5.31 0.68 -9.07
C PRO A 36 5.04 0.21 -10.52
N GLN A 37 5.94 -0.58 -11.09
CA GLN A 37 5.77 -1.18 -12.43
C GLN A 37 4.56 -2.11 -12.54
N HIS A 38 4.05 -2.64 -11.42
CA HIS A 38 2.88 -3.53 -11.40
C HIS A 38 1.54 -2.78 -11.26
N LEU A 39 1.55 -1.46 -11.01
CA LEU A 39 0.33 -0.67 -10.83
C LEU A 39 -0.68 -0.83 -11.97
N PRO A 40 -0.29 -0.78 -13.27
CA PRO A 40 -1.23 -0.99 -14.37
C PRO A 40 -1.88 -2.38 -14.36
N ASN A 41 -1.12 -3.40 -13.92
CA ASN A 41 -1.60 -4.77 -13.86
C ASN A 41 -2.55 -4.98 -12.69
N PHE A 42 -2.26 -4.39 -11.51
CA PHE A 42 -3.21 -4.37 -10.40
C PHE A 42 -4.48 -3.62 -10.73
N LEU A 43 -4.39 -2.52 -11.51
CA LEU A 43 -5.57 -1.80 -11.98
C LEU A 43 -6.44 -2.68 -12.89
N THR A 44 -5.83 -3.46 -13.77
CA THR A 44 -6.52 -4.42 -14.63
C THR A 44 -7.16 -5.52 -13.81
N LEU A 45 -6.46 -6.05 -12.81
CA LEU A 45 -6.95 -7.10 -11.91
C LEU A 45 -8.14 -6.60 -11.07
N ALA A 46 -8.03 -5.40 -10.48
CA ALA A 46 -9.10 -4.80 -9.70
C ALA A 46 -10.38 -4.54 -10.53
N LYS A 47 -10.23 -4.18 -11.80
CA LYS A 47 -11.38 -4.06 -12.73
C LYS A 47 -12.01 -5.40 -13.07
N ARG A 48 -11.19 -6.47 -13.13
CA ARG A 48 -11.66 -7.83 -13.42
C ARG A 48 -12.37 -8.47 -12.24
N TYR A 49 -11.91 -8.18 -11.02
CA TYR A 49 -12.42 -8.73 -9.76
C TYR A 49 -12.77 -7.61 -8.77
N PRO A 50 -13.79 -6.78 -9.06
CA PRO A 50 -14.14 -5.63 -8.24
C PRO A 50 -14.63 -6.00 -6.83
N GLU A 51 -15.09 -7.23 -6.63
CA GLU A 51 -15.53 -7.78 -5.35
C GLU A 51 -14.38 -8.31 -4.49
N MET A 52 -13.17 -8.49 -5.06
CA MET A 52 -12.03 -9.02 -4.33
C MET A 52 -11.59 -8.07 -3.23
N ARG A 53 -11.55 -8.56 -1.99
CA ARG A 53 -11.06 -7.78 -0.84
C ARG A 53 -9.56 -7.60 -0.93
N THR A 54 -9.12 -6.47 -1.47
CA THR A 54 -7.71 -6.19 -1.75
C THR A 54 -7.16 -5.11 -0.83
N VAL A 55 -5.97 -5.32 -0.31
CA VAL A 55 -5.15 -4.28 0.31
C VAL A 55 -3.81 -4.18 -0.41
N TYR A 56 -3.42 -2.97 -0.79
CA TYR A 56 -2.14 -2.71 -1.44
C TYR A 56 -1.05 -2.53 -0.38
N ASP A 57 -0.09 -3.44 -0.34
CA ASP A 57 0.99 -3.44 0.62
C ASP A 57 2.01 -2.33 0.38
N HIS A 58 2.51 -1.76 1.47
CA HIS A 58 3.63 -0.82 1.50
C HIS A 58 3.48 0.34 0.50
N CYS A 59 2.25 0.88 0.39
CA CYS A 59 1.94 1.96 -0.56
C CYS A 59 2.38 1.63 -2.00
N MET A 60 2.43 0.33 -2.38
CA MET A 60 3.00 -0.13 -3.66
C MET A 60 4.47 0.27 -3.86
N LYS A 61 5.23 0.35 -2.76
CA LYS A 61 6.68 0.56 -2.73
C LYS A 61 7.17 1.71 -3.61
N PRO A 62 6.75 2.96 -3.33
CA PRO A 62 7.23 4.11 -4.09
C PRO A 62 8.75 4.20 -4.00
N GLN A 63 9.40 4.52 -5.12
CA GLN A 63 10.85 4.70 -5.17
C GLN A 63 11.26 6.04 -4.54
N ILE A 64 11.18 6.15 -3.20
CA ILE A 64 11.39 7.40 -2.48
C ILE A 64 12.82 7.89 -2.64
N ARG A 65 13.81 6.99 -2.47
CA ARG A 65 15.23 7.31 -2.65
C ARG A 65 15.53 7.82 -4.05
N ASP A 66 14.93 7.23 -5.07
CA ASP A 66 15.18 7.55 -6.47
C ASP A 66 14.29 8.71 -6.96
N ALA A 67 13.20 9.03 -6.26
CA ALA A 67 12.36 10.21 -6.54
C ALA A 67 13.14 11.53 -6.33
N MET A 68 14.23 11.49 -5.57
CA MET A 68 15.22 12.58 -5.59
C MET A 68 15.88 12.74 -6.98
N GLY A 69 15.68 11.78 -7.91
CA GLY A 69 16.20 11.76 -9.27
C GLY A 69 15.18 11.93 -10.40
N GLY A 70 13.86 11.93 -10.13
CA GLY A 70 12.89 12.02 -11.22
C GLY A 70 11.44 12.30 -10.82
N GLN A 71 10.95 13.50 -11.12
CA GLN A 71 9.54 13.89 -10.96
C GLN A 71 8.57 12.90 -11.65
N ASP A 72 8.97 12.31 -12.77
CA ASP A 72 8.13 11.40 -13.55
C ASP A 72 7.79 10.09 -12.81
N ALA A 73 8.71 9.54 -12.03
CA ALA A 73 8.47 8.31 -11.29
C ALA A 73 7.44 8.52 -10.17
N LEU A 74 7.55 9.64 -9.45
CA LEU A 74 6.59 10.04 -8.42
C LEU A 74 5.21 10.26 -9.02
N THR A 75 5.13 10.98 -10.15
CA THR A 75 3.87 11.27 -10.83
C THR A 75 3.16 9.99 -11.27
N LYS A 76 3.87 9.06 -11.92
CA LYS A 76 3.31 7.76 -12.36
C LYS A 76 2.83 6.91 -11.19
N TRP A 77 3.60 6.87 -10.09
CA TRP A 77 3.17 6.17 -8.88
C TRP A 77 1.88 6.80 -8.32
N ALA A 78 1.83 8.13 -8.18
CA ALA A 78 0.68 8.84 -7.64
C ALA A 78 -0.58 8.64 -8.50
N GLU A 79 -0.46 8.73 -9.82
CA GLU A 79 -1.56 8.45 -10.75
C GLU A 79 -2.07 7.01 -10.62
N GLY A 80 -1.16 6.04 -10.53
CA GLY A 80 -1.50 4.63 -10.35
C GLY A 80 -2.22 4.37 -9.01
N ILE A 81 -1.74 4.95 -7.92
CA ILE A 81 -2.37 4.89 -6.59
C ILE A 81 -3.77 5.50 -6.62
N THR A 82 -3.91 6.70 -7.19
CA THR A 82 -5.22 7.35 -7.33
C THR A 82 -6.19 6.49 -8.14
N ALA A 83 -5.73 5.92 -9.24
CA ALA A 83 -6.56 5.03 -10.08
C ALA A 83 -7.02 3.79 -9.31
N LEU A 84 -6.14 3.14 -8.53
CA LEU A 84 -6.47 2.00 -7.69
C LEU A 84 -7.48 2.36 -6.58
N ALA A 85 -7.29 3.51 -5.93
CA ALA A 85 -8.18 3.99 -4.86
C ALA A 85 -9.61 4.26 -5.35
N ASN A 86 -9.78 4.57 -6.64
CA ASN A 86 -11.07 4.83 -7.28
C ASN A 86 -11.81 3.57 -7.74
N ILE A 87 -11.22 2.38 -7.59
CA ILE A 87 -11.86 1.12 -7.94
C ILE A 87 -12.23 0.34 -6.68
N GLY A 88 -13.52 0.03 -6.55
CA GLY A 88 -14.02 -0.82 -5.48
C GLY A 88 -13.77 -0.29 -4.08
N SER A 89 -13.65 -1.21 -3.13
CA SER A 89 -13.46 -0.96 -1.69
C SER A 89 -12.06 -1.34 -1.20
N SER A 90 -11.05 -1.27 -2.08
CA SER A 90 -9.68 -1.63 -1.73
C SER A 90 -9.07 -0.72 -0.67
N TYR A 91 -8.14 -1.27 0.08
CA TYR A 91 -7.40 -0.60 1.15
C TYR A 91 -5.93 -0.41 0.73
N CYS A 92 -5.21 0.42 1.49
CA CYS A 92 -3.77 0.59 1.35
C CYS A 92 -3.08 0.51 2.71
N LYS A 93 -1.95 -0.19 2.78
CA LYS A 93 -1.11 -0.22 3.99
C LYS A 93 -0.12 0.94 3.97
N LEU A 94 -0.26 1.84 4.93
CA LEU A 94 0.75 2.85 5.27
C LEU A 94 1.89 2.14 6.02
N SER A 95 2.79 1.54 5.27
CA SER A 95 3.90 0.72 5.75
C SER A 95 5.04 0.73 4.74
N GLY A 96 6.23 0.26 5.11
CA GLY A 96 7.37 0.07 4.23
C GLY A 96 8.04 1.36 3.71
N LEU A 97 7.51 2.54 3.99
CA LEU A 97 8.04 3.80 3.44
C LEU A 97 9.48 4.07 3.84
N ILE A 98 9.85 3.78 5.10
CA ILE A 98 11.23 4.00 5.58
C ILE A 98 12.22 3.10 4.84
N THR A 99 11.82 1.89 4.49
CA THR A 99 12.66 0.95 3.73
C THR A 99 12.90 1.45 2.31
N GLU A 100 11.86 2.00 1.67
CA GLU A 100 11.96 2.58 0.33
C GLU A 100 12.71 3.93 0.31
N ALA A 101 12.68 4.69 1.40
CA ALA A 101 13.43 5.93 1.54
C ALA A 101 14.93 5.68 1.79
N GLY A 102 15.28 4.57 2.44
CA GLY A 102 16.65 4.16 2.68
C GLY A 102 17.33 4.90 3.84
N GLU A 103 18.65 4.77 3.93
CA GLU A 103 19.44 5.30 5.02
C GLU A 103 19.33 6.83 5.12
N GLY A 104 19.22 7.33 6.35
CA GLY A 104 19.17 8.77 6.65
C GLY A 104 17.84 9.44 6.33
N TRP A 105 16.78 8.68 6.09
CA TRP A 105 15.44 9.21 5.81
C TRP A 105 14.94 10.17 6.89
N THR A 106 14.13 11.12 6.48
CA THR A 106 13.43 12.07 7.35
C THR A 106 11.91 11.97 7.14
N LYS A 107 11.15 12.50 8.10
CA LYS A 107 9.69 12.61 7.92
C LYS A 107 9.28 13.44 6.70
N ALA A 108 10.10 14.42 6.33
CA ALA A 108 9.85 15.26 5.16
C ALA A 108 9.92 14.44 3.86
N ASP A 109 10.80 13.44 3.79
CA ASP A 109 10.92 12.55 2.62
C ASP A 109 9.70 11.64 2.46
N LEU A 110 9.10 11.21 3.59
CA LEU A 110 7.94 10.31 3.61
C LEU A 110 6.61 11.04 3.42
N LYS A 111 6.56 12.33 3.81
CA LYS A 111 5.31 13.09 3.88
C LYS A 111 4.55 13.16 2.55
N PRO A 112 5.16 13.45 1.40
CA PRO A 112 4.43 13.50 0.12
C PRO A 112 3.71 12.21 -0.21
N PHE A 113 4.31 11.07 0.14
CA PHE A 113 3.76 9.75 -0.13
C PHE A 113 2.62 9.40 0.83
N SER A 114 2.81 9.65 2.13
CA SER A 114 1.75 9.42 3.12
C SER A 114 0.54 10.33 2.88
N ASP A 115 0.76 11.59 2.57
CA ASP A 115 -0.32 12.54 2.25
C ASP A 115 -1.11 12.09 1.02
N HIS A 116 -0.41 11.65 -0.05
CA HIS A 116 -1.07 11.17 -1.26
C HIS A 116 -1.90 9.91 -1.01
N ILE A 117 -1.41 8.96 -0.20
CA ILE A 117 -2.16 7.76 0.20
C ILE A 117 -3.42 8.15 0.99
N LEU A 118 -3.28 9.01 1.99
CA LEU A 118 -4.42 9.48 2.79
C LEU A 118 -5.44 10.27 1.95
N GLN A 119 -4.96 11.09 1.01
CA GLN A 119 -5.84 11.82 0.09
C GLN A 119 -6.59 10.87 -0.86
N SER A 120 -5.94 9.83 -1.36
CA SER A 120 -6.52 8.92 -2.36
C SER A 120 -7.49 7.91 -1.73
N PHE A 121 -7.12 7.29 -0.60
CA PHE A 121 -7.92 6.24 0.05
C PHE A 121 -8.82 6.78 1.18
N GLY A 122 -8.52 7.95 1.72
CA GLY A 122 -9.15 8.46 2.94
C GLY A 122 -8.73 7.67 4.19
N ALA A 123 -8.98 8.23 5.37
CA ALA A 123 -8.66 7.57 6.64
C ALA A 123 -9.43 6.24 6.85
N ASP A 124 -10.53 6.04 6.14
CA ASP A 124 -11.37 4.84 6.26
C ASP A 124 -10.78 3.60 5.57
N ARG A 125 -9.86 3.78 4.64
CA ARG A 125 -9.28 2.70 3.83
C ARG A 125 -7.76 2.65 3.87
N VAL A 126 -7.14 3.33 4.82
CA VAL A 126 -5.70 3.26 5.10
C VAL A 126 -5.50 2.50 6.41
N MET A 127 -4.57 1.53 6.43
CA MET A 127 -4.17 0.84 7.65
C MET A 127 -2.66 0.94 7.83
N TRP A 128 -2.22 1.31 9.03
CA TRP A 128 -0.81 1.31 9.37
C TRP A 128 -0.28 -0.10 9.53
N GLY A 129 0.96 -0.33 9.09
CA GLY A 129 1.70 -1.56 9.30
C GLY A 129 3.15 -1.29 9.69
N SER A 130 3.69 -2.11 10.58
CA SER A 130 5.06 -1.98 11.04
C SER A 130 6.09 -2.37 10.00
N ASP A 131 5.72 -3.29 9.10
CA ASP A 131 6.65 -3.98 8.20
C ASP A 131 7.80 -4.68 8.97
N TRP A 132 7.56 -5.03 10.25
CA TRP A 132 8.56 -5.75 11.03
C TRP A 132 8.68 -7.21 10.55
N PRO A 133 9.90 -7.77 10.42
CA PRO A 133 11.20 -7.20 10.82
C PRO A 133 11.91 -6.35 9.75
N VAL A 134 11.33 -6.20 8.56
CA VAL A 134 11.96 -5.52 7.41
C VAL A 134 12.22 -4.03 7.71
N CYS A 135 11.36 -3.37 8.47
CA CYS A 135 11.56 -1.98 8.90
C CYS A 135 12.93 -1.77 9.57
N ARG A 136 13.50 -2.80 10.25
CA ARG A 136 14.80 -2.72 10.91
C ARG A 136 15.98 -2.52 9.96
N LEU A 137 15.77 -2.66 8.68
CA LEU A 137 16.80 -2.29 7.69
C LEU A 137 17.07 -0.77 7.67
N GLN A 138 16.11 0.05 8.11
CA GLN A 138 16.19 1.51 8.03
C GLN A 138 15.74 2.23 9.30
N GLY A 139 15.31 1.51 10.35
CA GLY A 139 14.91 2.09 11.63
C GLY A 139 14.27 1.06 12.56
N GLU A 140 14.21 1.37 13.85
CA GLU A 140 13.53 0.52 14.82
C GLU A 140 12.01 0.72 14.73
N TYR A 141 11.26 -0.26 15.26
CA TYR A 141 9.80 -0.27 15.25
C TYR A 141 9.17 1.01 15.81
N ASP A 142 9.65 1.45 16.96
CA ASP A 142 9.14 2.64 17.66
C ASP A 142 9.44 3.94 16.92
N VAL A 143 10.58 4.00 16.23
CA VAL A 143 10.96 5.13 15.37
C VAL A 143 9.98 5.24 14.19
N TRP A 144 9.68 4.12 13.52
CA TRP A 144 8.69 4.10 12.43
C TRP A 144 7.28 4.41 12.94
N LEU A 145 6.86 3.82 14.07
CA LEU A 145 5.57 4.12 14.67
C LEU A 145 5.41 5.61 14.98
N SER A 146 6.42 6.21 15.64
CA SER A 146 6.43 7.64 15.96
C SER A 146 6.37 8.52 14.70
N ALA A 147 7.10 8.15 13.66
CA ALA A 147 7.05 8.86 12.38
C ALA A 147 5.66 8.78 11.74
N ALA A 148 5.05 7.60 11.69
CA ALA A 148 3.70 7.41 11.15
C ALA A 148 2.65 8.20 11.93
N GLN A 149 2.72 8.20 13.28
CA GLN A 149 1.85 9.04 14.12
C GLN A 149 2.02 10.53 13.82
N SER A 150 3.25 10.98 13.62
CA SER A 150 3.52 12.37 13.24
C SER A 150 2.97 12.72 11.85
N LEU A 151 3.12 11.83 10.86
CA LEU A 151 2.61 12.01 9.50
C LEU A 151 1.07 12.08 9.46
N THR A 152 0.40 11.38 10.37
CA THR A 152 -1.06 11.33 10.46
C THR A 152 -1.65 12.27 11.53
N SER A 153 -0.84 13.10 12.18
CA SER A 153 -1.24 13.94 13.31
C SER A 153 -2.31 15.00 12.97
N HIS A 154 -2.47 15.30 11.68
CA HIS A 154 -3.50 16.22 11.18
C HIS A 154 -4.90 15.59 11.10
N LEU A 155 -5.00 14.27 11.20
CA LEU A 155 -6.26 13.53 11.21
C LEU A 155 -6.97 13.69 12.56
N ALA A 156 -8.30 13.65 12.56
CA ALA A 156 -9.07 13.60 13.79
C ALA A 156 -8.77 12.34 14.62
N PRO A 157 -8.94 12.33 15.95
CA PRO A 157 -8.63 11.18 16.80
C PRO A 157 -9.31 9.87 16.37
N LEU A 158 -10.56 9.95 15.89
CA LEU A 158 -11.28 8.78 15.38
C LEU A 158 -10.68 8.25 14.07
N GLU A 159 -10.21 9.12 13.18
CA GLU A 159 -9.54 8.75 11.94
C GLU A 159 -8.18 8.10 12.23
N GLN A 160 -7.41 8.63 13.18
CA GLN A 160 -6.18 7.99 13.63
C GLN A 160 -6.44 6.59 14.18
N ALA A 161 -7.49 6.41 15.01
CA ALA A 161 -7.86 5.10 15.53
C ALA A 161 -8.23 4.11 14.40
N LYS A 162 -8.86 4.58 13.32
CA LYS A 162 -9.12 3.77 12.12
C LYS A 162 -7.82 3.34 11.46
N VAL A 163 -6.93 4.29 11.17
CA VAL A 163 -5.63 4.02 10.50
C VAL A 163 -4.77 3.05 11.32
N PHE A 164 -4.68 3.23 12.64
CA PHE A 164 -3.76 2.43 13.47
C PHE A 164 -4.35 1.10 13.98
N ALA A 165 -5.66 0.88 13.86
CA ALA A 165 -6.26 -0.36 14.37
C ALA A 165 -7.54 -0.81 13.66
N GLN A 166 -8.58 0.05 13.60
CA GLN A 166 -9.92 -0.39 13.26
C GLN A 166 -10.03 -0.90 11.81
N ASN A 167 -9.37 -0.23 10.87
CA ASN A 167 -9.39 -0.64 9.46
C ASN A 167 -8.82 -2.04 9.26
N ALA A 168 -7.68 -2.35 9.91
CA ALA A 168 -7.10 -3.69 9.84
C ALA A 168 -8.03 -4.73 10.47
N ARG A 169 -8.62 -4.42 11.65
CA ARG A 169 -9.58 -5.34 12.31
C ARG A 169 -10.78 -5.62 11.40
N ASN A 170 -11.33 -4.60 10.77
CA ASN A 170 -12.49 -4.75 9.89
C ASN A 170 -12.12 -5.53 8.62
N PHE A 171 -11.02 -5.16 7.96
CA PHE A 171 -10.58 -5.77 6.71
C PHE A 171 -10.25 -7.26 6.86
N TYR A 172 -9.55 -7.63 7.94
CA TYR A 172 -9.15 -9.02 8.21
C TYR A 172 -10.11 -9.79 9.12
N HIS A 173 -11.26 -9.19 9.47
CA HIS A 173 -12.25 -9.79 10.40
C HIS A 173 -11.63 -10.24 11.74
N LEU A 174 -10.70 -9.45 12.29
CA LEU A 174 -10.06 -9.74 13.57
C LEU A 174 -11.04 -9.48 14.75
N ARG A 175 -11.01 -10.39 15.72
CA ARG A 175 -11.83 -10.31 16.94
C ARG A 175 -11.16 -9.47 18.02
#